data_c7ac91543231d74478041b38a97ff168
#
_entry.id   c7ac91543231d74478041b38a97ff168
#
_cell.length_a   1.000
_cell.length_b   1.000
_cell.length_c   1.000
_cell.angle_alpha   90.00
_cell.angle_beta   90.00
_cell.angle_gamma   90.00
#
_symmetry.space_group_name_H-M   'P 1'
#
loop_
_entity.id
_entity.type
_entity.pdbx_description
1 polymer ?
#
loop_
_entity_poly.entity_id
_entity_poly.type
_entity_poly.pdbx_seq_one_letter_code
_entity_poly.pdbx_strand_id
1 'polypeptide(L)'
;LTFLIGALLLKVPTGPNLVLDADICTLESLAKFFSVMLELGEAEHQIALRKQAEFRALQSQINPHFLFNTLNAGMQLAMIEDADKTALFIENMAEFFRYNLSRINEDATLADEIQLVDHYIYILNVRFAGDIHYKKEIEPGLENVLVPSMILQPLVENAVQYGIRGVEWEGWVTLRIWQETGTVYIEVADNGRGMSRELIEKHP
;
A
#
# COMPACT_ATOMS: atom_id res chain seq x y z
N LEU A 1 3.72 -29.71 23.15
CA LEU A 1 2.98 -28.84 24.08
C LEU A 1 1.59 -28.67 23.52
N THR A 2 0.65 -29.52 23.98
CA THR A 2 -0.77 -29.40 23.62
C THR A 2 -1.34 -28.27 24.45
N PHE A 3 -1.57 -27.14 23.88
CA PHE A 3 -2.30 -26.05 24.52
C PHE A 3 -3.77 -26.41 24.50
N LEU A 4 -4.36 -26.53 25.69
CA LEU A 4 -5.80 -26.65 25.89
C LEU A 4 -6.42 -25.25 25.55
N ILE A 5 -6.80 -25.05 24.31
CA ILE A 5 -7.45 -23.81 23.88
C ILE A 5 -8.93 -23.94 24.08
N GLY A 6 -9.37 -23.66 25.30
CA GLY A 6 -10.76 -23.52 25.65
C GLY A 6 -11.36 -24.73 26.38
N ALA A 7 -11.77 -24.53 27.62
CA ALA A 7 -12.66 -25.45 28.35
C ALA A 7 -14.09 -24.93 28.24
N LEU A 8 -14.97 -25.67 27.54
CA LEU A 8 -16.41 -25.42 27.56
C LEU A 8 -16.98 -26.00 28.84
N LEU A 9 -17.30 -25.17 29.83
CA LEU A 9 -17.89 -25.60 31.10
C LEU A 9 -19.42 -25.68 30.93
N LEU A 10 -19.94 -26.89 30.73
CA LEU A 10 -21.37 -27.14 30.66
C LEU A 10 -21.92 -27.36 32.07
N LYS A 11 -22.81 -26.50 32.52
CA LYS A 11 -23.60 -26.71 33.73
C LYS A 11 -24.82 -27.56 33.38
N VAL A 12 -24.74 -28.84 33.61
CA VAL A 12 -25.89 -29.76 33.44
C VAL A 12 -26.78 -29.64 34.67
N PRO A 13 -28.09 -29.34 34.54
CA PRO A 13 -29.01 -29.35 35.67
C PRO A 13 -29.18 -30.77 36.16
N THR A 14 -28.96 -30.98 37.45
CA THR A 14 -29.24 -32.24 38.14
C THR A 14 -30.73 -32.33 38.42
N GLY A 15 -31.55 -32.71 37.44
CA GLY A 15 -32.99 -32.94 37.57
C GLY A 15 -33.45 -33.98 36.56
N PRO A 16 -34.71 -34.45 36.63
CA PRO A 16 -35.19 -35.54 35.80
C PRO A 16 -35.35 -35.23 34.31
N ASN A 17 -34.90 -34.08 33.85
CA ASN A 17 -34.80 -33.77 32.43
C ASN A 17 -33.45 -34.26 31.89
N LEU A 18 -33.45 -35.45 31.32
CA LEU A 18 -32.34 -36.00 30.59
C LEU A 18 -31.94 -35.02 29.47
N VAL A 19 -30.65 -34.62 29.46
CA VAL A 19 -30.02 -34.06 28.26
C VAL A 19 -30.14 -35.15 27.19
N LEU A 20 -30.90 -34.87 26.14
CA LEU A 20 -31.07 -35.83 25.06
C LEU A 20 -29.73 -36.02 24.34
N ASP A 21 -29.43 -37.26 23.91
CA ASP A 21 -28.22 -37.58 23.13
C ASP A 21 -28.03 -36.63 21.92
N ALA A 22 -29.13 -36.11 21.38
CA ALA A 22 -29.14 -35.10 20.32
C ALA A 22 -28.49 -33.78 20.73
N ASP A 23 -28.63 -33.34 21.99
CA ASP A 23 -28.04 -32.11 22.51
C ASP A 23 -26.53 -32.26 22.67
N ILE A 24 -26.08 -33.45 23.11
CA ILE A 24 -24.64 -33.78 23.22
C ILE A 24 -24.00 -33.79 21.84
N CYS A 25 -24.62 -34.41 20.84
CA CYS A 25 -24.13 -34.49 19.48
C CYS A 25 -24.05 -33.07 18.83
N THR A 26 -25.01 -32.20 19.14
CA THR A 26 -25.02 -30.81 18.67
C THR A 26 -23.86 -30.02 19.29
N LEU A 27 -23.61 -30.19 20.60
CA LEU A 27 -22.53 -29.52 21.30
C LEU A 27 -21.15 -29.98 20.82
N GLU A 28 -20.99 -31.29 20.58
CA GLU A 28 -19.75 -31.83 19.98
C GLU A 28 -19.50 -31.28 18.58
N SER A 29 -20.55 -31.15 17.78
CA SER A 29 -20.47 -30.58 16.43
C SER A 29 -20.07 -29.09 16.46
N LEU A 30 -20.65 -28.33 17.39
CA LEU A 30 -20.28 -26.92 17.62
C LEU A 30 -18.84 -26.80 18.11
N ALA A 31 -18.40 -27.63 19.05
CA ALA A 31 -17.03 -27.62 19.54
C ALA A 31 -16.02 -27.92 18.42
N LYS A 32 -16.32 -28.92 17.57
CA LYS A 32 -15.51 -29.20 16.37
C LYS A 32 -15.49 -28.05 15.39
N PHE A 33 -16.65 -27.42 15.14
CA PHE A 33 -16.73 -26.26 14.26
C PHE A 33 -15.85 -25.12 14.78
N PHE A 34 -15.93 -24.75 16.05
CA PHE A 34 -15.08 -23.71 16.64
C PHE A 34 -13.61 -24.09 16.62
N SER A 35 -13.23 -25.35 16.87
CA SER A 35 -11.84 -25.79 16.76
C SER A 35 -11.30 -25.61 15.34
N VAL A 36 -12.06 -25.99 14.31
CA VAL A 36 -11.68 -25.81 12.92
C VAL A 36 -11.55 -24.31 12.55
N MET A 37 -12.48 -23.49 13.03
CA MET A 37 -12.42 -22.02 12.78
C MET A 37 -11.19 -21.38 13.43
N LEU A 38 -10.82 -21.82 14.65
CA LEU A 38 -9.60 -21.34 15.33
C LEU A 38 -8.34 -21.80 14.58
N GLU A 39 -8.29 -23.08 14.17
CA GLU A 39 -7.17 -23.61 13.39
C GLU A 39 -7.02 -22.88 12.05
N LEU A 40 -8.12 -22.57 11.36
CA LEU A 40 -8.11 -21.81 10.12
C LEU A 40 -7.59 -20.36 10.36
N GLY A 41 -8.07 -19.71 11.41
CA GLY A 41 -7.60 -18.36 11.79
C GLY A 41 -6.11 -18.34 12.13
N GLU A 42 -5.62 -19.34 12.87
CA GLU A 42 -4.18 -19.49 13.14
C GLU A 42 -3.37 -19.75 11.87
N ALA A 43 -3.86 -20.62 10.98
CA ALA A 43 -3.19 -20.92 9.72
C ALA A 43 -3.10 -19.67 8.82
N GLU A 44 -4.19 -18.90 8.70
CA GLU A 44 -4.20 -17.63 7.94
C GLU A 44 -3.22 -16.62 8.53
N HIS A 45 -3.18 -16.50 9.86
CA HIS A 45 -2.23 -15.62 10.55
C HIS A 45 -0.77 -16.03 10.30
N GLN A 46 -0.47 -17.32 10.37
CA GLN A 46 0.87 -17.86 10.08
C GLN A 46 1.28 -17.64 8.62
N ILE A 47 0.35 -17.79 7.67
CA ILE A 47 0.59 -17.50 6.25
C ILE A 47 0.91 -16.01 6.05
N ALA A 48 0.16 -15.12 6.71
CA ALA A 48 0.40 -13.67 6.64
C ALA A 48 1.78 -13.29 7.21
N LEU A 49 2.14 -13.83 8.37
CA LEU A 49 3.46 -13.62 8.99
C LEU A 49 4.60 -14.13 8.11
N ARG A 50 4.43 -15.31 7.50
CA ARG A 50 5.42 -15.89 6.61
C ARG A 50 5.62 -15.04 5.36
N LYS A 51 4.54 -14.60 4.71
CA LYS A 51 4.60 -13.69 3.54
C LYS A 51 5.31 -12.38 3.90
N GLN A 52 5.03 -11.83 5.08
CA GLN A 52 5.68 -10.62 5.55
C GLN A 52 7.18 -10.84 5.79
N ALA A 53 7.57 -11.97 6.37
CA ALA A 53 8.98 -12.32 6.59
C ALA A 53 9.71 -12.55 5.26
N GLU A 54 9.10 -13.27 4.31
CA GLU A 54 9.65 -13.48 2.96
C GLU A 54 9.84 -12.16 2.22
N PHE A 55 8.86 -11.26 2.31
CA PHE A 55 8.94 -9.92 1.71
C PHE A 55 10.08 -9.09 2.31
N ARG A 56 10.23 -9.08 3.65
CA ARG A 56 11.34 -8.41 4.34
C ARG A 56 12.69 -9.02 3.95
N ALA A 57 12.77 -10.33 3.82
CA ALA A 57 13.98 -11.02 3.38
C ALA A 57 14.38 -10.64 1.95
N LEU A 58 13.42 -10.55 1.04
CA LEU A 58 13.65 -10.10 -0.34
C LEU A 58 14.10 -8.63 -0.39
N GLN A 59 13.51 -7.75 0.42
CA GLN A 59 13.94 -6.36 0.52
C GLN A 59 15.34 -6.20 1.09
N SER A 60 15.74 -7.05 2.07
CA SER A 60 17.08 -7.01 2.65
C SER A 60 18.18 -7.41 1.66
N GLN A 61 17.83 -8.05 0.53
CA GLN A 61 18.79 -8.35 -0.54
C GLN A 61 19.23 -7.08 -1.30
N ILE A 62 18.38 -6.03 -1.29
CA ILE A 62 18.82 -4.70 -1.72
C ILE A 62 19.50 -4.09 -0.49
N ASN A 63 20.80 -3.85 -0.55
CA ASN A 63 21.51 -3.13 0.51
C ASN A 63 21.14 -1.62 0.41
N PRO A 64 20.23 -1.08 1.26
CA PRO A 64 19.78 0.30 1.13
C PRO A 64 20.93 1.29 1.33
N HIS A 65 21.83 0.98 2.25
CA HIS A 65 22.99 1.81 2.55
C HIS A 65 23.95 1.93 1.35
N PHE A 66 24.21 0.82 0.64
CA PHE A 66 25.02 0.85 -0.56
C PHE A 66 24.34 1.68 -1.67
N LEU A 67 23.03 1.49 -1.86
CA LEU A 67 22.26 2.24 -2.85
C LEU A 67 22.33 3.76 -2.58
N PHE A 68 22.06 4.18 -1.35
CA PHE A 68 22.11 5.59 -0.98
C PHE A 68 23.50 6.19 -1.09
N ASN A 69 24.52 5.48 -0.66
CA ASN A 69 25.91 5.96 -0.78
C ASN A 69 26.31 6.12 -2.25
N THR A 70 25.88 5.22 -3.12
CA THR A 70 26.17 5.30 -4.55
C THR A 70 25.43 6.48 -5.21
N LEU A 71 24.15 6.68 -4.87
CA LEU A 71 23.37 7.82 -5.37
C LEU A 71 23.97 9.16 -4.89
N ASN A 72 24.34 9.26 -3.60
CA ASN A 72 24.98 10.45 -3.04
C ASN A 72 26.32 10.75 -3.71
N ALA A 73 27.14 9.73 -3.96
CA ALA A 73 28.40 9.89 -4.67
C ALA A 73 28.18 10.37 -6.12
N GLY A 74 27.18 9.82 -6.81
CA GLY A 74 26.80 10.26 -8.15
C GLY A 74 26.29 11.71 -8.18
N MET A 75 25.50 12.11 -7.18
CA MET A 75 25.03 13.49 -7.04
C MET A 75 26.21 14.44 -6.81
N GLN A 76 27.15 14.11 -5.92
CA GLN A 76 28.33 14.94 -5.69
C GLN A 76 29.19 15.07 -6.95
N LEU A 77 29.35 13.98 -7.71
CA LEU A 77 30.11 14.02 -8.96
C LEU A 77 29.44 14.94 -9.99
N ALA A 78 28.10 14.85 -10.13
CA ALA A 78 27.34 15.72 -11.01
C ALA A 78 27.45 17.20 -10.62
N MET A 79 27.49 17.49 -9.30
CA MET A 79 27.72 18.87 -8.81
C MET A 79 29.13 19.37 -9.14
N ILE A 80 30.16 18.52 -9.03
CA ILE A 80 31.54 18.88 -9.39
C ILE A 80 31.67 19.17 -10.89
N GLU A 81 30.87 18.52 -11.72
CA GLU A 81 30.82 18.68 -13.18
C GLU A 81 29.86 19.79 -13.64
N ASP A 82 29.30 20.58 -12.70
CA ASP A 82 28.29 21.63 -12.97
C ASP A 82 27.06 21.07 -13.71
N ALA A 83 26.73 19.81 -13.49
CA ALA A 83 25.61 19.11 -14.11
C ALA A 83 24.35 19.14 -13.21
N ASP A 84 23.82 20.34 -12.93
CA ASP A 84 22.72 20.57 -11.99
C ASP A 84 21.50 19.70 -12.24
N LYS A 85 21.10 19.49 -13.50
CA LYS A 85 19.97 18.65 -13.87
C LYS A 85 20.20 17.18 -13.49
N THR A 86 21.44 16.70 -13.65
CA THR A 86 21.80 15.32 -13.28
C THR A 86 21.83 15.18 -11.76
N ALA A 87 22.37 16.16 -11.05
CA ALA A 87 22.37 16.19 -9.59
C ALA A 87 20.94 16.13 -9.04
N LEU A 88 20.04 16.99 -9.55
CA LEU A 88 18.63 17.03 -9.14
C LEU A 88 17.89 15.70 -9.47
N PHE A 89 18.19 15.07 -10.60
CA PHE A 89 17.62 13.78 -10.95
C PHE A 89 18.04 12.69 -9.97
N ILE A 90 19.32 12.64 -9.61
CA ILE A 90 19.85 11.65 -8.65
C ILE A 90 19.28 11.91 -7.25
N GLU A 91 19.13 13.17 -6.85
CA GLU A 91 18.50 13.55 -5.58
C GLU A 91 17.06 13.03 -5.50
N ASN A 92 16.23 13.31 -6.50
CA ASN A 92 14.86 12.81 -6.55
C ASN A 92 14.80 11.28 -6.53
N MET A 93 15.71 10.59 -7.21
CA MET A 93 15.81 9.14 -7.13
C MET A 93 16.16 8.66 -5.72
N ALA A 94 17.12 9.32 -5.04
CA ALA A 94 17.52 8.95 -3.69
C ALA A 94 16.37 9.11 -2.69
N GLU A 95 15.62 10.22 -2.76
CA GLU A 95 14.46 10.45 -1.88
C GLU A 95 13.33 9.45 -2.16
N PHE A 96 13.02 9.20 -3.44
CA PHE A 96 12.03 8.18 -3.84
C PHE A 96 12.38 6.79 -3.29
N PHE A 97 13.61 6.33 -3.44
CA PHE A 97 14.04 5.04 -2.90
C PHE A 97 14.08 5.03 -1.37
N ARG A 98 14.48 6.14 -0.74
CA ARG A 98 14.52 6.26 0.72
C ARG A 98 13.12 6.05 1.30
N TYR A 99 12.12 6.71 0.75
CA TYR A 99 10.74 6.56 1.19
C TYR A 99 10.25 5.11 1.01
N ASN A 100 10.44 4.55 -0.18
CA ASN A 100 9.96 3.20 -0.52
C ASN A 100 10.64 2.08 0.29
N LEU A 101 11.88 2.28 0.75
CA LEU A 101 12.62 1.27 1.51
C LEU A 101 12.47 1.42 3.03
N SER A 102 12.09 2.60 3.54
CA SER A 102 12.06 2.88 4.98
C SER A 102 10.66 2.79 5.61
N ARG A 103 9.59 3.04 4.86
CA ARG A 103 8.22 3.21 5.40
C ARG A 103 7.24 2.14 4.94
N ILE A 104 7.54 0.88 5.21
CA ILE A 104 6.61 -0.21 4.90
C ILE A 104 5.74 -0.50 6.11
N ASN A 105 4.41 -0.43 5.95
CA ASN A 105 3.39 -0.65 6.97
C ASN A 105 3.38 0.39 8.12
N GLU A 106 3.82 1.62 7.86
CA GLU A 106 3.67 2.75 8.79
C GLU A 106 2.65 3.73 8.23
N ASP A 107 1.98 4.48 9.11
CA ASP A 107 1.16 5.61 8.66
C ASP A 107 2.08 6.74 8.20
N ALA A 108 1.67 7.42 7.13
CA ALA A 108 2.35 8.57 6.57
C ALA A 108 1.42 9.79 6.60
N THR A 109 1.98 10.99 6.53
CA THR A 109 1.16 12.18 6.29
C THR A 109 0.82 12.32 4.80
N LEU A 110 -0.28 12.98 4.50
CA LEU A 110 -0.60 13.32 3.10
C LEU A 110 0.51 14.14 2.45
N ALA A 111 1.20 15.02 3.22
CA ALA A 111 2.36 15.75 2.73
C ALA A 111 3.49 14.82 2.26
N ASP A 112 3.80 13.78 3.04
CA ASP A 112 4.83 12.79 2.69
C ASP A 112 4.45 12.05 1.39
N GLU A 113 3.19 11.60 1.28
CA GLU A 113 2.68 10.89 0.09
C GLU A 113 2.70 11.78 -1.16
N ILE A 114 2.28 13.05 -1.03
CA ILE A 114 2.31 14.01 -2.13
C ILE A 114 3.75 14.25 -2.59
N GLN A 115 4.69 14.40 -1.66
CA GLN A 115 6.11 14.58 -1.97
C GLN A 115 6.69 13.35 -2.69
N LEU A 116 6.31 12.16 -2.27
CA LEU A 116 6.70 10.92 -2.96
C LEU A 116 6.24 10.91 -4.41
N VAL A 117 4.99 11.31 -4.66
CA VAL A 117 4.45 11.43 -6.02
C VAL A 117 5.19 12.51 -6.82
N ASP A 118 5.54 13.64 -6.21
CA ASP A 118 6.33 14.69 -6.88
C ASP A 118 7.69 14.16 -7.36
N HIS A 119 8.42 13.43 -6.51
CA HIS A 119 9.67 12.78 -6.89
C HIS A 119 9.47 11.77 -8.03
N TYR A 120 8.42 10.95 -7.94
CA TYR A 120 8.10 9.96 -8.97
C TYR A 120 7.81 10.61 -10.33
N ILE A 121 6.95 11.61 -10.36
CA ILE A 121 6.60 12.37 -11.59
C ILE A 121 7.84 13.07 -12.18
N TYR A 122 8.70 13.66 -11.33
CA TYR A 122 9.94 14.26 -11.79
C TYR A 122 10.84 13.24 -12.49
N ILE A 123 11.05 12.07 -11.88
CA ILE A 123 11.85 10.99 -12.47
C ILE A 123 11.28 10.56 -13.82
N LEU A 124 9.95 10.40 -13.91
CA LEU A 124 9.29 10.02 -15.15
C LEU A 124 9.40 11.09 -16.22
N ASN A 125 9.27 12.37 -15.86
CA ASN A 125 9.41 13.49 -16.81
C ASN A 125 10.80 13.59 -17.40
N VAL A 126 11.85 13.32 -16.62
CA VAL A 126 13.23 13.22 -17.16
C VAL A 126 13.32 12.04 -18.14
N ARG A 127 12.71 10.90 -17.81
CA ARG A 127 12.73 9.67 -18.65
C ARG A 127 11.95 9.83 -19.96
N PHE A 128 10.82 10.55 -19.93
CA PHE A 128 9.89 10.70 -21.05
C PHE A 128 9.93 12.10 -21.69
N ALA A 129 11.04 12.82 -21.50
CA ALA A 129 11.29 14.14 -22.11
C ALA A 129 10.23 15.22 -21.82
N GLY A 130 9.51 15.10 -20.69
CA GLY A 130 8.55 16.12 -20.25
C GLY A 130 7.11 15.90 -20.74
N ASP A 131 6.77 14.73 -21.25
CA ASP A 131 5.45 14.45 -21.83
C ASP A 131 4.33 14.23 -20.79
N ILE A 132 4.66 14.26 -19.48
CA ILE A 132 3.69 14.05 -18.41
C ILE A 132 3.35 15.36 -17.73
N HIS A 133 2.12 15.83 -17.91
CA HIS A 133 1.60 16.99 -17.21
C HIS A 133 0.92 16.56 -15.91
N TYR A 134 1.42 17.07 -14.78
CA TYR A 134 0.90 16.76 -13.46
C TYR A 134 0.35 18.01 -12.78
N LYS A 135 -0.89 17.94 -12.31
CA LYS A 135 -1.59 19.02 -11.60
C LYS A 135 -2.01 18.56 -10.21
N LYS A 136 -1.83 19.44 -9.24
CA LYS A 136 -2.29 19.24 -7.85
C LYS A 136 -3.37 20.25 -7.50
N GLU A 137 -4.48 19.79 -6.96
CA GLU A 137 -5.59 20.56 -6.42
C GLU A 137 -5.85 20.08 -4.99
N ILE A 138 -5.13 20.64 -4.02
CA ILE A 138 -5.12 20.19 -2.63
C ILE A 138 -5.74 21.29 -1.78
N GLU A 139 -6.79 20.93 -1.00
CA GLU A 139 -7.39 21.84 -0.03
C GLU A 139 -6.39 22.09 1.12
N PRO A 140 -6.14 23.38 1.47
CA PRO A 140 -5.20 23.73 2.52
C PRO A 140 -5.60 23.15 3.89
N GLY A 141 -4.59 22.71 4.66
CA GLY A 141 -4.79 22.18 6.02
C GLY A 141 -4.91 20.67 6.11
N LEU A 142 -4.87 19.96 4.96
CA LEU A 142 -4.93 18.48 4.93
C LEU A 142 -3.54 17.81 4.96
N GLU A 143 -2.46 18.57 4.95
CA GLU A 143 -1.09 18.09 4.83
C GLU A 143 -0.70 17.09 5.93
N ASN A 144 -1.23 17.28 7.15
CA ASN A 144 -0.92 16.46 8.32
C ASN A 144 -1.91 15.29 8.54
N VAL A 145 -2.86 15.08 7.64
CA VAL A 145 -3.77 13.94 7.74
C VAL A 145 -2.97 12.65 7.57
N LEU A 146 -3.16 11.71 8.50
CA LEU A 146 -2.52 10.39 8.45
C LEU A 146 -3.28 9.49 7.49
N VAL A 147 -2.53 8.84 6.61
CA VAL A 147 -3.01 7.86 5.63
C VAL A 147 -2.08 6.65 5.63
N PRO A 148 -2.53 5.48 5.17
CA PRO A 148 -1.63 4.36 4.94
C PRO A 148 -0.52 4.76 3.97
N SER A 149 0.74 4.41 4.28
CA SER A 149 1.86 4.70 3.39
C SER A 149 1.70 4.03 2.02
N MET A 150 2.22 4.69 0.99
CA MET A 150 2.19 4.24 -0.40
C MET A 150 0.77 4.11 -0.98
N ILE A 151 -0.18 4.97 -0.55
CA ILE A 151 -1.55 4.98 -1.09
C ILE A 151 -1.64 5.79 -2.40
N LEU A 152 -0.94 6.93 -2.51
CA LEU A 152 -1.02 7.80 -3.69
C LEU A 152 -0.19 7.29 -4.86
N GLN A 153 1.00 6.78 -4.59
CA GLN A 153 1.92 6.32 -5.64
C GLN A 153 1.30 5.29 -6.59
N PRO A 154 0.67 4.19 -6.13
CA PRO A 154 0.08 3.20 -7.04
C PRO A 154 -1.05 3.78 -7.91
N LEU A 155 -1.83 4.73 -7.39
CA LEU A 155 -2.88 5.39 -8.15
C LEU A 155 -2.31 6.24 -9.29
N VAL A 156 -1.29 7.05 -8.98
CA VAL A 156 -0.61 7.88 -9.98
C VAL A 156 0.17 7.01 -10.97
N GLU A 157 0.82 5.94 -10.51
CA GLU A 157 1.50 4.97 -11.37
C GLU A 157 0.55 4.34 -12.37
N ASN A 158 -0.65 3.92 -11.94
CA ASN A 158 -1.67 3.38 -12.81
C ASN A 158 -2.14 4.42 -13.84
N ALA A 159 -2.41 5.65 -13.42
CA ALA A 159 -2.79 6.74 -14.32
C ALA A 159 -1.73 7.00 -15.39
N VAL A 160 -0.44 7.03 -15.02
CA VAL A 160 0.65 7.22 -15.98
C VAL A 160 0.82 6.00 -16.88
N GLN A 161 0.95 4.79 -16.30
CA GLN A 161 1.34 3.60 -17.06
C GLN A 161 0.23 3.09 -17.96
N TYR A 162 -1.01 3.10 -17.50
CA TYR A 162 -2.16 2.55 -18.21
C TYR A 162 -3.06 3.61 -18.81
N GLY A 163 -3.10 4.81 -18.24
CA GLY A 163 -3.87 5.93 -18.73
C GLY A 163 -3.16 6.64 -19.89
N ILE A 164 -2.16 7.46 -19.57
CA ILE A 164 -1.60 8.42 -20.50
C ILE A 164 -0.40 7.94 -21.33
N ARG A 165 0.26 6.84 -20.95
CA ARG A 165 1.42 6.35 -21.67
C ARG A 165 1.04 5.84 -23.07
N GLY A 166 1.68 6.42 -24.09
CA GLY A 166 1.49 6.03 -25.50
C GLY A 166 0.17 6.54 -26.10
N VAL A 167 -0.44 7.57 -25.54
CA VAL A 167 -1.48 8.33 -26.21
C VAL A 167 -0.85 9.34 -27.20
N GLU A 168 -1.61 9.75 -28.22
CA GLU A 168 -1.14 10.68 -29.25
C GLU A 168 -1.35 12.17 -28.88
N TRP A 169 -1.91 12.42 -27.69
CA TRP A 169 -2.18 13.77 -27.15
C TRP A 169 -1.42 13.99 -25.85
N GLU A 170 -1.41 15.23 -25.38
CA GLU A 170 -0.79 15.59 -24.11
C GLU A 170 -1.43 14.83 -22.94
N GLY A 171 -0.61 14.06 -22.22
CA GLY A 171 -1.06 13.26 -21.08
C GLY A 171 -1.11 14.09 -19.79
N TRP A 172 -2.29 14.18 -19.19
CA TRP A 172 -2.53 14.89 -17.94
C TRP A 172 -2.91 13.92 -16.82
N VAL A 173 -2.29 14.10 -15.65
CA VAL A 173 -2.69 13.47 -14.40
C VAL A 173 -3.00 14.57 -13.40
N THR A 174 -4.17 14.50 -12.76
CA THR A 174 -4.59 15.45 -11.74
C THR A 174 -4.81 14.73 -10.42
N LEU A 175 -4.12 15.16 -9.38
CA LEU A 175 -4.35 14.74 -7.99
C LEU A 175 -5.23 15.80 -7.31
N ARG A 176 -6.42 15.40 -6.84
CA ARG A 176 -7.32 16.23 -6.05
C ARG A 176 -7.46 15.66 -4.65
N ILE A 177 -7.35 16.52 -3.65
CA ILE A 177 -7.56 16.15 -2.25
C ILE A 177 -8.41 17.24 -1.60
N TRP A 178 -9.57 16.85 -1.04
CA TRP A 178 -10.48 17.77 -0.37
C TRP A 178 -11.17 17.10 0.81
N GLN A 179 -11.78 17.90 1.67
CA GLN A 179 -12.53 17.41 2.80
C GLN A 179 -14.03 17.78 2.66
N GLU A 180 -14.89 16.80 2.88
CA GLU A 180 -16.33 17.01 2.92
C GLU A 180 -16.93 16.23 4.08
N THR A 181 -17.75 16.89 4.91
CA THR A 181 -18.45 16.29 6.06
C THR A 181 -17.57 15.45 6.99
N GLY A 182 -16.30 15.88 7.19
CA GLY A 182 -15.34 15.19 8.06
C GLY A 182 -14.60 14.02 7.41
N THR A 183 -14.86 13.73 6.14
CA THR A 183 -14.19 12.69 5.36
C THR A 183 -13.23 13.36 4.37
N VAL A 184 -11.99 12.84 4.28
CA VAL A 184 -11.03 13.27 3.28
C VAL A 184 -11.18 12.41 2.03
N TYR A 185 -11.33 13.06 0.90
CA TYR A 185 -11.42 12.43 -0.42
C TYR A 185 -10.13 12.64 -1.17
N ILE A 186 -9.68 11.58 -1.83
CA ILE A 186 -8.49 11.57 -2.68
C ILE A 186 -8.90 11.06 -4.05
N GLU A 187 -8.66 11.85 -5.08
CA GLU A 187 -8.95 11.51 -6.47
C GLU A 187 -7.69 11.64 -7.30
N VAL A 188 -7.40 10.64 -8.11
CA VAL A 188 -6.41 10.69 -9.19
C VAL A 188 -7.15 10.51 -10.51
N ALA A 189 -7.15 11.57 -11.32
CA ALA A 189 -7.80 11.58 -12.62
C ALA A 189 -6.76 11.72 -13.73
N ASP A 190 -6.95 10.97 -14.83
CA ASP A 190 -6.14 11.08 -16.03
C ASP A 190 -7.02 11.34 -17.27
N ASN A 191 -6.44 11.91 -18.32
CA ASN A 191 -7.09 12.10 -19.62
C ASN A 191 -6.69 11.03 -20.65
N GLY A 192 -6.28 9.86 -20.16
CA GLY A 192 -5.75 8.78 -20.98
C GLY A 192 -6.81 8.00 -21.75
N ARG A 193 -6.44 6.75 -22.07
CA ARG A 193 -7.31 5.86 -22.90
C ARG A 193 -8.55 5.32 -22.17
N GLY A 194 -8.64 5.56 -20.84
CA GLY A 194 -9.72 5.04 -20.00
C GLY A 194 -9.70 3.51 -19.82
N MET A 195 -10.71 2.99 -19.14
CA MET A 195 -10.90 1.56 -18.89
C MET A 195 -12.06 1.01 -19.72
N SER A 196 -11.94 -0.26 -20.15
CA SER A 196 -13.04 -0.93 -20.85
C SER A 196 -14.23 -1.16 -19.90
N ARG A 197 -15.47 -1.15 -20.44
CA ARG A 197 -16.68 -1.41 -19.64
C ARG A 197 -16.61 -2.75 -18.90
N GLU A 198 -16.04 -3.78 -19.51
CA GLU A 198 -15.87 -5.10 -18.90
C GLU A 198 -14.96 -5.07 -17.66
N LEU A 199 -13.94 -4.20 -17.63
CA LEU A 199 -13.05 -4.01 -16.50
C LEU A 199 -13.74 -3.26 -15.36
N ILE A 200 -14.55 -2.25 -15.67
CA ILE A 200 -15.31 -1.48 -14.69
C ILE A 200 -16.41 -2.34 -14.02
N GLU A 201 -17.08 -3.22 -14.79
CA GLU A 201 -18.12 -4.11 -14.27
C GLU A 201 -17.57 -5.25 -13.40
N LYS A 202 -16.31 -5.67 -13.59
CA LYS A 202 -15.66 -6.70 -12.77
C LYS A 202 -15.11 -6.19 -11.44
N HIS A 203 -14.91 -4.88 -11.30
CA HIS A 203 -14.35 -4.23 -10.11
C HIS A 203 -15.15 -2.97 -9.80
N PRO A 204 -16.40 -3.12 -9.30
CA PRO A 204 -17.28 -1.99 -8.97
C PRO A 204 -16.77 -1.18 -7.75
#